data_fb7c782c1a1f23aa52b9cc4cba255e75
#
_entry.id   fb7c782c1a1f23aa52b9cc4cba255e75
#
_cell.length_a   1.000
_cell.length_b   1.000
_cell.length_c   1.000
_cell.angle_alpha   90.00
_cell.angle_beta   90.00
_cell.angle_gamma   90.00
#
_symmetry.space_group_name_H-M   'P 1'
#
loop_
_entity.id
_entity.type
_entity.pdbx_description
1 polymer ?
#
loop_
_entity_poly.entity_id
_entity_poly.type
_entity_poly.pdbx_seq_one_letter_code
_entity_poly.pdbx_strand_id
1 'polypeptide(L)'
;MAIRPYLDVTPTLGPGAWVDETAQVIGRVELGADASVWPFVLIRGDVNVIRIGARSNVQDASIVHVSRPHAGNEAGWPTLIGEDVVIGHKVALHGCTIHDRVLVGIGSIVLDGVVIESDVMVGAGSLVTPGKRLESGYLYVGSPARRSRELTSEERARIPKMARDYVTLQRAYRDGGHS
;
A
#
# COMPACT_ATOMS: atom_id res chain seq x y z
N MET A 1 -15.00 -8.20 13.44
CA MET A 1 -15.19 -6.82 12.92
C MET A 1 -13.88 -6.42 12.24
N ALA A 2 -13.90 -6.17 10.94
CA ALA A 2 -12.72 -5.86 10.14
C ALA A 2 -12.07 -4.51 10.50
N ILE A 3 -12.88 -3.53 10.92
CA ILE A 3 -12.45 -2.18 11.29
C ILE A 3 -12.57 -2.01 12.80
N ARG A 4 -11.46 -1.62 13.44
CA ARG A 4 -11.41 -1.50 14.91
C ARG A 4 -10.75 -0.19 15.34
N PRO A 5 -11.27 0.48 16.39
CA PRO A 5 -10.57 1.58 17.00
C PRO A 5 -9.29 1.10 17.71
N TYR A 6 -8.33 1.99 17.83
CA TYR A 6 -7.22 1.90 18.78
C TYR A 6 -7.27 3.14 19.66
N LEU A 7 -7.39 2.94 20.97
CA LEU A 7 -7.83 3.99 21.89
C LEU A 7 -9.14 4.63 21.34
N ASP A 8 -9.22 5.94 21.24
CA ASP A 8 -10.41 6.65 20.76
C ASP A 8 -10.37 6.97 19.25
N VAL A 9 -9.44 6.39 18.49
CA VAL A 9 -9.28 6.66 17.07
C VAL A 9 -9.75 5.49 16.22
N THR A 10 -10.80 5.74 15.44
CA THR A 10 -11.37 4.78 14.47
C THR A 10 -10.88 5.08 13.06
N PRO A 11 -10.57 4.05 12.25
CA PRO A 11 -10.26 4.24 10.84
C PRO A 11 -11.35 4.96 10.07
N THR A 12 -10.98 5.81 9.11
CA THR A 12 -11.90 6.52 8.22
C THR A 12 -11.83 5.97 6.80
N LEU A 13 -13.00 5.83 6.16
CA LEU A 13 -13.14 5.30 4.82
C LEU A 13 -13.77 6.35 3.91
N GLY A 14 -13.11 6.61 2.78
CA GLY A 14 -13.65 7.42 1.70
C GLY A 14 -14.80 6.73 0.96
N PRO A 15 -15.52 7.47 0.10
CA PRO A 15 -16.62 6.92 -0.69
C PRO A 15 -16.18 5.71 -1.52
N GLY A 16 -16.94 4.61 -1.47
CA GLY A 16 -16.64 3.39 -2.23
C GLY A 16 -15.48 2.55 -1.72
N ALA A 17 -14.75 2.99 -0.68
CA ALA A 17 -13.70 2.18 -0.11
C ALA A 17 -14.26 0.88 0.50
N TRP A 18 -13.51 -0.20 0.37
CA TRP A 18 -13.94 -1.54 0.78
C TRP A 18 -12.86 -2.26 1.58
N VAL A 19 -13.29 -2.96 2.61
CA VAL A 19 -12.44 -3.79 3.48
C VAL A 19 -13.08 -5.17 3.59
N ASP A 20 -12.34 -6.19 3.19
CA ASP A 20 -12.77 -7.59 3.35
C ASP A 20 -13.04 -7.93 4.81
N GLU A 21 -14.01 -8.80 5.08
CA GLU A 21 -14.43 -9.18 6.44
C GLU A 21 -13.31 -9.88 7.24
N THR A 22 -12.39 -10.55 6.56
CA THR A 22 -11.23 -11.24 7.17
C THR A 22 -10.03 -10.33 7.41
N ALA A 23 -10.01 -9.14 6.79
CA ALA A 23 -8.96 -8.15 7.00
C ALA A 23 -9.09 -7.47 8.37
N GLN A 24 -8.03 -6.81 8.82
CA GLN A 24 -8.04 -5.99 10.04
C GLN A 24 -7.47 -4.60 9.74
N VAL A 25 -8.26 -3.56 9.97
CA VAL A 25 -7.86 -2.16 9.85
C VAL A 25 -8.03 -1.49 11.21
N ILE A 26 -6.96 -0.99 11.81
CA ILE A 26 -6.90 -0.62 13.23
C ILE A 26 -6.32 0.77 13.42
N GLY A 27 -7.00 1.64 14.18
CA GLY A 27 -6.48 2.92 14.66
C GLY A 27 -6.44 4.02 13.61
N ARG A 28 -5.37 4.82 13.57
CA ARG A 28 -5.20 5.99 12.70
C ARG A 28 -4.93 5.59 11.24
N VAL A 29 -5.97 5.12 10.57
CA VAL A 29 -5.93 4.71 9.17
C VAL A 29 -6.96 5.50 8.37
N GLU A 30 -6.55 6.04 7.25
CA GLU A 30 -7.39 6.76 6.29
C GLU A 30 -7.35 6.03 4.95
N LEU A 31 -8.49 5.55 4.46
CA LEU A 31 -8.64 4.96 3.14
C LEU A 31 -9.33 5.95 2.20
N GLY A 32 -8.70 6.27 1.08
CA GLY A 32 -9.24 7.14 0.04
C GLY A 32 -10.42 6.51 -0.72
N ALA A 33 -11.02 7.30 -1.61
CA ALA A 33 -12.15 6.85 -2.41
C ALA A 33 -11.80 5.60 -3.26
N ASP A 34 -12.68 4.61 -3.28
CA ASP A 34 -12.51 3.34 -3.99
C ASP A 34 -11.22 2.56 -3.63
N ALA A 35 -10.57 2.88 -2.52
CA ALA A 35 -9.46 2.06 -2.01
C ALA A 35 -9.95 0.70 -1.52
N SER A 36 -9.14 -0.37 -1.67
CA SER A 36 -9.55 -1.71 -1.26
C SER A 36 -8.52 -2.46 -0.43
N VAL A 37 -9.00 -3.16 0.59
CA VAL A 37 -8.22 -3.98 1.51
C VAL A 37 -8.73 -5.40 1.44
N TRP A 38 -7.89 -6.32 0.97
CA TRP A 38 -8.23 -7.67 0.57
C TRP A 38 -8.09 -8.70 1.71
N PRO A 39 -8.46 -9.97 1.50
CA PRO A 39 -8.50 -10.96 2.55
C PRO A 39 -7.19 -11.07 3.36
N PHE A 40 -7.32 -11.23 4.68
CA PHE A 40 -6.22 -11.44 5.62
C PHE A 40 -5.18 -10.32 5.69
N VAL A 41 -5.46 -9.14 5.14
CA VAL A 41 -4.60 -7.97 5.28
C VAL A 41 -4.67 -7.43 6.70
N LEU A 42 -3.52 -7.02 7.25
CA LEU A 42 -3.42 -6.30 8.51
C LEU A 42 -2.86 -4.89 8.29
N ILE A 43 -3.68 -3.87 8.56
CA ILE A 43 -3.29 -2.45 8.56
C ILE A 43 -3.42 -1.93 9.99
N ARG A 44 -2.30 -1.52 10.61
CA ARG A 44 -2.29 -1.10 12.01
C ARG A 44 -1.60 0.25 12.19
N GLY A 45 -2.41 1.30 12.38
CA GLY A 45 -1.99 2.68 12.66
C GLY A 45 -2.13 3.04 14.14
N ASP A 46 -1.45 2.30 15.02
CA ASP A 46 -1.51 2.47 16.47
C ASP A 46 -0.52 3.54 16.99
N VAL A 47 0.70 3.58 16.47
CA VAL A 47 1.77 4.47 16.93
C VAL A 47 2.09 5.63 15.97
N ASN A 48 1.52 5.61 14.76
CA ASN A 48 1.59 6.69 13.78
C ASN A 48 0.42 6.55 12.79
N VAL A 49 0.36 7.41 11.76
CA VAL A 49 -0.72 7.42 10.77
C VAL A 49 -0.41 6.54 9.55
N ILE A 50 -1.46 5.91 9.01
CA ILE A 50 -1.45 5.26 7.70
C ILE A 50 -2.47 5.97 6.81
N ARG A 51 -2.06 6.36 5.60
CA ARG A 51 -2.96 6.88 4.56
C ARG A 51 -2.80 6.07 3.29
N ILE A 52 -3.92 5.69 2.70
CA ILE A 52 -3.98 4.96 1.43
C ILE A 52 -4.85 5.77 0.49
N GLY A 53 -4.26 6.24 -0.61
CA GLY A 53 -4.90 7.10 -1.59
C GLY A 53 -6.00 6.40 -2.40
N ALA A 54 -6.71 7.19 -3.18
CA ALA A 54 -7.87 6.72 -3.95
C ALA A 54 -7.49 5.60 -4.94
N ARG A 55 -8.38 4.61 -5.13
CA ARG A 55 -8.25 3.47 -6.06
C ARG A 55 -7.06 2.55 -5.80
N SER A 56 -6.30 2.79 -4.73
CA SER A 56 -5.19 1.92 -4.33
C SER A 56 -5.70 0.65 -3.66
N ASN A 57 -5.00 -0.46 -3.87
CA ASN A 57 -5.38 -1.74 -3.30
C ASN A 57 -4.23 -2.37 -2.51
N VAL A 58 -4.57 -3.01 -1.40
CA VAL A 58 -3.64 -3.80 -0.58
C VAL A 58 -4.12 -5.25 -0.63
N GLN A 59 -3.38 -6.08 -1.34
CA GLN A 59 -3.78 -7.44 -1.65
C GLN A 59 -3.49 -8.42 -0.51
N ASP A 60 -4.07 -9.59 -0.64
CA ASP A 60 -4.21 -10.64 0.36
C ASP A 60 -2.95 -10.89 1.19
N ALA A 61 -3.14 -11.06 2.49
CA ALA A 61 -2.12 -11.39 3.49
C ALA A 61 -0.96 -10.36 3.60
N SER A 62 -1.14 -9.13 3.08
CA SER A 62 -0.16 -8.05 3.24
C SER A 62 -0.26 -7.39 4.61
N ILE A 63 0.85 -6.80 5.07
CA ILE A 63 0.95 -6.11 6.34
C ILE A 63 1.38 -4.67 6.11
N VAL A 64 0.67 -3.71 6.70
CA VAL A 64 1.01 -2.29 6.67
C VAL A 64 1.11 -1.77 8.10
N HIS A 65 2.29 -1.29 8.46
CA HIS A 65 2.55 -0.75 9.78
C HIS A 65 3.39 0.54 9.73
N VAL A 66 3.73 1.08 10.88
CA VAL A 66 4.35 2.41 11.06
C VAL A 66 5.37 2.39 12.19
N SER A 67 6.31 3.32 12.18
CA SER A 67 7.21 3.56 13.31
C SER A 67 6.77 4.75 14.15
N ARG A 68 6.90 4.59 15.47
CA ARG A 68 6.63 5.68 16.42
C ARG A 68 7.71 6.78 16.36
N PRO A 69 7.39 8.01 16.82
CA PRO A 69 8.40 9.00 17.12
C PRO A 69 9.48 8.46 18.08
N HIS A 70 10.72 8.85 17.84
CA HIS A 70 11.86 8.52 18.69
C HIS A 70 12.93 9.61 18.63
N ALA A 71 13.92 9.59 19.54
CA ALA A 71 15.01 10.54 19.53
C ALA A 71 15.75 10.53 18.17
N GLY A 72 15.86 11.70 17.54
CA GLY A 72 16.43 11.87 16.19
C GLY A 72 15.43 11.72 15.05
N ASN A 73 14.18 11.30 15.33
CA ASN A 73 13.06 11.36 14.39
C ASN A 73 11.75 11.59 15.15
N GLU A 74 11.47 12.86 15.44
CA GLU A 74 10.30 13.30 16.23
C GLU A 74 8.97 13.06 15.52
N ALA A 75 8.97 12.84 14.21
CA ALA A 75 7.77 12.48 13.45
C ALA A 75 7.53 10.96 13.40
N GLY A 76 8.54 10.15 13.69
CA GLY A 76 8.54 8.73 13.37
C GLY A 76 8.47 8.50 11.85
N TRP A 77 8.03 7.31 11.47
CA TRP A 77 7.81 6.98 10.06
C TRP A 77 6.35 6.58 9.85
N PRO A 78 5.50 7.50 9.35
CA PRO A 78 4.16 7.13 8.87
C PRO A 78 4.26 6.25 7.62
N THR A 79 3.19 5.53 7.28
CA THR A 79 3.07 4.86 5.99
C THR A 79 2.06 5.61 5.14
N LEU A 80 2.55 6.22 4.06
CA LEU A 80 1.78 7.05 3.16
C LEU A 80 1.78 6.42 1.76
N ILE A 81 0.61 6.07 1.26
CA ILE A 81 0.41 5.44 -0.05
C ILE A 81 -0.46 6.36 -0.88
N GLY A 82 0.02 6.73 -2.07
CA GLY A 82 -0.65 7.59 -3.03
C GLY A 82 -1.85 6.94 -3.73
N GLU A 83 -2.24 7.51 -4.86
CA GLU A 83 -3.38 7.06 -5.66
C GLU A 83 -2.96 6.06 -6.75
N ASP A 84 -3.89 5.19 -7.16
CA ASP A 84 -3.66 4.17 -8.21
C ASP A 84 -2.46 3.25 -7.91
N VAL A 85 -2.20 2.97 -6.63
CA VAL A 85 -1.10 2.10 -6.18
C VAL A 85 -1.60 0.65 -6.04
N VAL A 86 -0.78 -0.27 -6.53
CA VAL A 86 -1.05 -1.71 -6.44
C VAL A 86 -0.04 -2.35 -5.48
N ILE A 87 -0.50 -2.75 -4.31
CA ILE A 87 0.30 -3.50 -3.34
C ILE A 87 -0.04 -4.99 -3.49
N GLY A 88 0.89 -5.75 -4.05
CA GLY A 88 0.72 -7.18 -4.32
C GLY A 88 0.55 -8.03 -3.05
N HIS A 89 0.13 -9.29 -3.24
CA HIS A 89 -0.09 -10.23 -2.15
C HIS A 89 1.16 -10.41 -1.27
N LYS A 90 0.98 -10.59 0.05
CA LYS A 90 2.04 -10.86 1.03
C LYS A 90 3.16 -9.81 1.07
N VAL A 91 2.86 -8.56 0.74
CA VAL A 91 3.79 -7.44 0.86
C VAL A 91 3.84 -6.97 2.31
N ALA A 92 5.02 -6.61 2.81
CA ALA A 92 5.19 -5.93 4.08
C ALA A 92 5.66 -4.48 3.86
N LEU A 93 4.85 -3.52 4.31
CA LEU A 93 5.17 -2.09 4.30
C LEU A 93 5.34 -1.59 5.73
N HIS A 94 6.43 -0.91 6.00
CA HIS A 94 6.69 -0.34 7.31
C HIS A 94 7.30 1.05 7.20
N GLY A 95 6.59 2.08 7.67
CA GLY A 95 7.12 3.44 7.79
C GLY A 95 7.64 4.06 6.48
N CYS A 96 6.95 3.90 5.36
CA CYS A 96 7.41 4.30 4.04
C CYS A 96 6.42 5.24 3.33
N THR A 97 6.92 5.98 2.35
CA THR A 97 6.12 6.82 1.46
C THR A 97 6.15 6.24 0.05
N ILE A 98 4.99 5.95 -0.51
CA ILE A 98 4.78 5.45 -1.86
C ILE A 98 3.90 6.46 -2.59
N HIS A 99 4.43 7.08 -3.64
CA HIS A 99 3.66 8.03 -4.45
C HIS A 99 2.72 7.30 -5.41
N ASP A 100 2.12 8.03 -6.36
CA ASP A 100 1.05 7.52 -7.21
C ASP A 100 1.55 6.55 -8.28
N ARG A 101 0.65 5.67 -8.76
CA ARG A 101 0.91 4.74 -9.88
C ARG A 101 2.17 3.91 -9.67
N VAL A 102 2.25 3.30 -8.50
CA VAL A 102 3.33 2.37 -8.13
C VAL A 102 2.78 0.96 -8.07
N LEU A 103 3.56 0.00 -8.57
CA LEU A 103 3.33 -1.43 -8.34
C LEU A 103 4.39 -1.97 -7.40
N VAL A 104 3.98 -2.47 -6.25
CA VAL A 104 4.84 -3.26 -5.35
C VAL A 104 4.53 -4.73 -5.55
N GLY A 105 5.47 -5.46 -6.13
CA GLY A 105 5.32 -6.88 -6.50
C GLY A 105 5.14 -7.79 -5.28
N ILE A 106 4.52 -8.94 -5.52
CA ILE A 106 4.19 -9.98 -4.54
C ILE A 106 5.37 -10.29 -3.63
N GLY A 107 5.14 -10.37 -2.30
CA GLY A 107 6.13 -10.79 -1.32
C GLY A 107 7.27 -9.80 -1.08
N SER A 108 7.17 -8.58 -1.58
CA SER A 108 8.19 -7.55 -1.35
C SER A 108 8.13 -6.98 0.06
N ILE A 109 9.26 -6.45 0.54
CA ILE A 109 9.39 -5.78 1.84
C ILE A 109 9.90 -4.37 1.61
N VAL A 110 9.21 -3.37 2.15
CA VAL A 110 9.59 -1.95 2.07
C VAL A 110 9.67 -1.38 3.48
N LEU A 111 10.83 -0.86 3.85
CA LEU A 111 11.15 -0.50 5.24
C LEU A 111 11.17 1.01 5.48
N ASP A 112 11.45 1.39 6.74
CA ASP A 112 11.34 2.75 7.27
C ASP A 112 12.11 3.80 6.46
N GLY A 113 11.45 4.94 6.25
CA GLY A 113 12.05 6.09 5.57
C GLY A 113 12.26 5.89 4.06
N VAL A 114 11.78 4.77 3.49
CA VAL A 114 11.80 4.57 2.04
C VAL A 114 10.83 5.55 1.39
N VAL A 115 11.27 6.15 0.26
CA VAL A 115 10.43 6.93 -0.63
C VAL A 115 10.43 6.27 -2.01
N ILE A 116 9.26 5.85 -2.48
CA ILE A 116 9.05 5.35 -3.84
C ILE A 116 8.33 6.43 -4.63
N GLU A 117 8.98 6.99 -5.65
CA GLU A 117 8.39 8.01 -6.51
C GLU A 117 7.29 7.43 -7.40
N SER A 118 6.49 8.31 -8.03
CA SER A 118 5.43 7.88 -8.95
C SER A 118 5.98 7.10 -10.14
N ASP A 119 5.15 6.24 -10.73
CA ASP A 119 5.48 5.46 -11.92
C ASP A 119 6.69 4.53 -11.71
N VAL A 120 6.76 3.85 -10.58
CA VAL A 120 7.79 2.87 -10.22
C VAL A 120 7.18 1.46 -10.14
N MET A 121 7.94 0.46 -10.57
CA MET A 121 7.66 -0.94 -10.30
C MET A 121 8.74 -1.54 -9.38
N VAL A 122 8.30 -2.20 -8.32
CA VAL A 122 9.15 -3.05 -7.47
C VAL A 122 8.82 -4.50 -7.82
N GLY A 123 9.81 -5.26 -8.30
CA GLY A 123 9.63 -6.66 -8.67
C GLY A 123 9.32 -7.55 -7.45
N ALA A 124 8.65 -8.67 -7.69
CA ALA A 124 8.26 -9.60 -6.65
C ALA A 124 9.45 -10.07 -5.81
N GLY A 125 9.23 -10.27 -4.48
CA GLY A 125 10.26 -10.73 -3.54
C GLY A 125 11.40 -9.75 -3.26
N SER A 126 11.25 -8.49 -3.65
CA SER A 126 12.30 -7.48 -3.45
C SER A 126 12.34 -6.96 -2.01
N LEU A 127 13.55 -6.62 -1.53
CA LEU A 127 13.77 -5.94 -0.25
C LEU A 127 14.26 -4.51 -0.49
N VAL A 128 13.41 -3.53 -0.19
CA VAL A 128 13.79 -2.11 -0.19
C VAL A 128 14.21 -1.72 1.23
N THR A 129 15.53 -1.56 1.42
CA THR A 129 16.15 -1.28 2.72
C THR A 129 15.88 0.15 3.19
N PRO A 130 15.96 0.42 4.51
CA PRO A 130 15.61 1.72 5.08
C PRO A 130 16.28 2.92 4.40
N GLY A 131 15.55 4.03 4.32
CA GLY A 131 16.02 5.32 3.82
C GLY A 131 16.30 5.35 2.30
N LYS A 132 15.96 4.33 1.54
CA LYS A 132 16.14 4.32 0.08
C LYS A 132 15.11 5.21 -0.60
N ARG A 133 15.57 5.87 -1.68
CA ARG A 133 14.72 6.55 -2.64
C ARG A 133 14.73 5.80 -3.97
N LEU A 134 13.56 5.43 -4.46
CA LEU A 134 13.37 4.79 -5.77
C LEU A 134 12.84 5.84 -6.74
N GLU A 135 13.66 6.17 -7.73
CA GLU A 135 13.37 7.21 -8.72
C GLU A 135 12.29 6.76 -9.71
N SER A 136 11.48 7.73 -10.14
CA SER A 136 10.38 7.55 -11.09
C SER A 136 10.83 6.93 -12.41
N GLY A 137 9.97 6.05 -12.96
CA GLY A 137 10.14 5.50 -14.30
C GLY A 137 10.98 4.24 -14.40
N TYR A 138 11.35 3.63 -13.27
CA TYR A 138 12.23 2.45 -13.27
C TYR A 138 11.58 1.22 -12.63
N LEU A 139 12.07 0.05 -13.05
CA LEU A 139 11.91 -1.23 -12.38
C LEU A 139 13.06 -1.43 -11.38
N TYR A 140 12.72 -1.77 -10.15
CA TYR A 140 13.66 -2.17 -9.10
C TYR A 140 13.44 -3.62 -8.72
N VAL A 141 14.51 -4.41 -8.58
CA VAL A 141 14.44 -5.84 -8.25
C VAL A 141 15.56 -6.26 -7.30
N GLY A 142 15.34 -7.32 -6.55
CA GLY A 142 16.36 -8.00 -5.75
C GLY A 142 16.30 -7.73 -4.26
N SER A 143 17.19 -8.38 -3.52
CA SER A 143 17.34 -8.27 -2.07
C SER A 143 18.82 -8.09 -1.71
N PRO A 144 19.28 -6.84 -1.48
CA PRO A 144 18.53 -5.58 -1.51
C PRO A 144 18.16 -5.13 -2.94
N ALA A 145 17.04 -4.44 -3.07
CA ALA A 145 16.55 -3.96 -4.35
C ALA A 145 17.50 -2.94 -5.00
N ARG A 146 17.70 -3.09 -6.32
CA ARG A 146 18.50 -2.22 -7.16
C ARG A 146 17.73 -1.84 -8.41
N ARG A 147 18.03 -0.66 -8.97
CA ARG A 147 17.50 -0.23 -10.25
C ARG A 147 17.96 -1.21 -11.33
N SER A 148 17.01 -1.76 -12.08
CA SER A 148 17.24 -2.75 -13.12
C SER A 148 17.23 -2.10 -14.51
N ARG A 149 16.12 -1.46 -14.87
CA ARG A 149 15.91 -0.82 -16.18
C ARG A 149 14.79 0.20 -16.12
N GLU A 150 14.65 0.99 -17.15
CA GLU A 150 13.47 1.83 -17.36
C GLU A 150 12.22 0.98 -17.59
N LEU A 151 11.08 1.52 -17.20
CA LEU A 151 9.77 0.96 -17.53
C LEU A 151 9.42 1.27 -18.99
N THR A 152 8.81 0.31 -19.68
CA THR A 152 8.21 0.57 -20.99
C THR A 152 6.94 1.42 -20.86
N SER A 153 6.47 1.98 -21.96
CA SER A 153 5.20 2.73 -21.99
C SER A 153 4.01 1.85 -21.61
N GLU A 154 4.02 0.59 -22.02
CA GLU A 154 2.98 -0.39 -21.69
C GLU A 154 2.98 -0.71 -20.19
N GLU A 155 4.14 -0.89 -19.57
CA GLU A 155 4.26 -1.13 -18.13
C GLU A 155 3.74 0.06 -17.34
N ARG A 156 4.09 1.29 -17.71
CA ARG A 156 3.57 2.51 -17.07
C ARG A 156 2.04 2.62 -17.19
N ALA A 157 1.50 2.35 -18.38
CA ALA A 157 0.05 2.40 -18.62
C ALA A 157 -0.71 1.29 -17.87
N ARG A 158 -0.05 0.16 -17.62
CA ARG A 158 -0.65 -1.02 -16.97
C ARG A 158 -0.94 -0.78 -15.48
N ILE A 159 -0.11 -0.04 -14.76
CA ILE A 159 -0.28 0.16 -13.30
C ILE A 159 -1.64 0.79 -12.97
N PRO A 160 -2.01 1.97 -13.49
CA PRO A 160 -3.31 2.55 -13.19
C PRO A 160 -4.48 1.74 -13.76
N LYS A 161 -4.25 0.96 -14.84
CA LYS A 161 -5.27 0.01 -15.32
C LYS A 161 -5.52 -1.08 -14.28
N MET A 162 -4.47 -1.70 -13.74
CA MET A 162 -4.59 -2.72 -12.68
C MET A 162 -5.34 -2.17 -11.46
N ALA A 163 -5.04 -0.94 -11.03
CA ALA A 163 -5.75 -0.31 -9.93
C ALA A 163 -7.26 -0.21 -10.21
N ARG A 164 -7.66 0.23 -11.40
CA ARG A 164 -9.08 0.28 -11.82
C ARG A 164 -9.72 -1.11 -11.94
N ASP A 165 -8.98 -2.11 -12.41
CA ASP A 165 -9.47 -3.49 -12.46
C ASP A 165 -9.82 -3.99 -11.04
N TYR A 166 -9.00 -3.64 -10.03
CA TYR A 166 -9.29 -3.92 -8.62
C TYR A 166 -10.49 -3.15 -8.08
N VAL A 167 -10.73 -1.90 -8.51
CA VAL A 167 -11.97 -1.16 -8.18
C VAL A 167 -13.20 -1.89 -8.73
N THR A 168 -13.11 -2.43 -9.93
CA THR A 168 -14.22 -3.22 -10.51
C THR A 168 -14.43 -4.51 -9.73
N LEU A 169 -13.34 -5.21 -9.40
CA LEU A 169 -13.39 -6.47 -8.68
C LEU A 169 -13.96 -6.32 -7.27
N GLN A 170 -13.53 -5.30 -6.51
CA GLN A 170 -14.06 -5.04 -5.15
C GLN A 170 -15.58 -4.78 -5.17
N ARG A 171 -16.09 -4.11 -6.21
CA ARG A 171 -17.55 -3.88 -6.35
C ARG A 171 -18.30 -5.21 -6.49
N ALA A 172 -17.78 -6.14 -7.30
CA ALA A 172 -18.36 -7.47 -7.42
C ALA A 172 -18.35 -8.23 -6.08
N TYR A 173 -17.26 -8.16 -5.31
CA TYR A 173 -17.18 -8.75 -3.96
C TYR A 173 -18.18 -8.12 -3.00
N ARG A 174 -18.28 -6.79 -2.97
CA ARG A 174 -19.21 -6.06 -2.10
C ARG A 174 -20.67 -6.36 -2.44
N ASP A 175 -20.98 -6.45 -3.72
CA ASP A 175 -22.35 -6.63 -4.21
C ASP A 175 -22.79 -8.11 -4.20
N GLY A 176 -21.98 -9.01 -3.62
CA GLY A 176 -22.33 -10.41 -3.38
C GLY A 176 -21.93 -11.37 -4.49
N GLY A 177 -21.06 -10.96 -5.40
CA GLY A 177 -20.42 -11.87 -6.39
C GLY A 177 -21.40 -12.61 -7.31
N HIS A 178 -22.62 -12.13 -7.49
CA HIS A 178 -23.61 -12.75 -8.37
C HIS A 178 -23.43 -12.20 -9.79
N SER A 179 -22.66 -12.89 -10.57
CA SER A 179 -22.62 -12.77 -12.03
C SER A 179 -23.26 -14.00 -12.67
#